data_e6aeee551439cf61df34d1bfe04bcd07
#
_entry.id   e6aeee551439cf61df34d1bfe04bcd07
#
_cell.length_a   1.000
_cell.length_b   1.000
_cell.length_c   1.000
_cell.angle_alpha   90.00
_cell.angle_beta   90.00
_cell.angle_gamma   90.00
#
_symmetry.space_group_name_H-M   'P 1'
#
loop_
_entity.id
_entity.type
_entity.pdbx_description
1 polymer ?
#
loop_
_entity_poly.entity_id
_entity_poly.type
_entity_poly.pdbx_seq_one_letter_code
_entity_poly.pdbx_strand_id
1 'polypeptide(L)'
;METGVAIFPTHDAIAPADVARLAEERGHESLFFPEHTHIPASRQTPPPSGGELPRRYAHTFDLFVAVAAAVTATSRLRVGSGICLVIERDPITTAKEVASVDFLSGGRFEFGVGAGWNREEMANHGTDPRRRMAVLRERVEAMKEIWTNDEASYAGEYVSFERIWSWPKPAQRPHPPVLVGGTGPGVLDRVLAFGDAWFPNHARDGILDRAAELRARADRPVALMVMGVPADAKVLEAYAEAGFQRAVHWLPSAARGPVERALDRYETAIAEFHGE
;
A
#
# COMPACT_ATOMS: atom_id res chain seq x y z
N MET A 1 17.85 5.04 -6.38
CA MET A 1 16.62 4.43 -5.78
C MET A 1 15.67 5.57 -5.43
N GLU A 2 14.39 5.48 -5.82
CA GLU A 2 13.38 6.49 -5.48
C GLU A 2 13.03 6.47 -4.00
N THR A 3 12.58 7.61 -3.47
CA THR A 3 12.19 7.73 -2.07
C THR A 3 10.76 8.27 -1.94
N GLY A 4 10.01 7.67 -1.04
CA GLY A 4 8.64 8.05 -0.73
C GLY A 4 8.39 8.12 0.77
N VAL A 5 7.19 8.52 1.14
CA VAL A 5 6.76 8.60 2.54
C VAL A 5 5.43 7.89 2.76
N ALA A 6 5.15 7.51 3.99
CA ALA A 6 3.88 6.95 4.41
C ALA A 6 3.43 7.56 5.73
N ILE A 7 2.13 7.71 5.91
CA ILE A 7 1.54 8.24 7.15
C ILE A 7 0.18 7.60 7.41
N PHE A 8 -0.13 7.30 8.66
CA PHE A 8 -1.51 7.04 9.06
C PHE A 8 -2.27 8.36 9.04
N PRO A 9 -3.25 8.55 8.13
CA PRO A 9 -3.96 9.82 7.95
C PRO A 9 -5.03 9.96 9.03
N THR A 10 -4.64 10.37 10.25
CA THR A 10 -5.57 10.51 11.37
C THR A 10 -6.25 11.88 11.37
N HIS A 11 -7.46 11.96 11.93
CA HIS A 11 -8.27 13.19 11.95
C HIS A 11 -7.66 14.35 12.76
N ASP A 12 -6.68 14.04 13.60
CA ASP A 12 -5.96 14.98 14.46
C ASP A 12 -4.50 15.25 14.01
N ALA A 13 -4.12 14.72 12.84
CA ALA A 13 -2.82 14.96 12.21
C ALA A 13 -2.93 16.00 11.07
N ILE A 14 -1.82 16.25 10.40
CA ILE A 14 -1.79 17.00 9.14
C ILE A 14 -2.78 16.39 8.14
N ALA A 15 -3.57 17.23 7.47
CA ALA A 15 -4.59 16.74 6.53
C ALA A 15 -3.96 15.99 5.34
N PRO A 16 -4.64 14.97 4.77
CA PRO A 16 -4.12 14.19 3.63
C PRO A 16 -3.68 15.05 2.44
N ALA A 17 -4.44 16.09 2.09
CA ALA A 17 -4.09 17.03 1.02
C ALA A 17 -2.83 17.84 1.33
N ASP A 18 -2.63 18.22 2.59
CA ASP A 18 -1.51 19.08 2.99
C ASP A 18 -0.21 18.28 3.10
N VAL A 19 -0.26 17.04 3.63
CA VAL A 19 0.92 16.17 3.65
C VAL A 19 1.32 15.76 2.23
N ALA A 20 0.35 15.59 1.31
CA ALA A 20 0.64 15.29 -0.08
C ALA A 20 1.36 16.45 -0.79
N ARG A 21 0.88 17.70 -0.62
CA ARG A 21 1.58 18.89 -1.13
C ARG A 21 2.98 19.00 -0.56
N LEU A 22 3.11 18.82 0.74
CA LEU A 22 4.41 18.91 1.42
C LEU A 22 5.39 17.84 0.90
N ALA A 23 4.96 16.61 0.71
CA ALA A 23 5.78 15.54 0.15
C ALA A 23 6.21 15.86 -1.30
N GLU A 24 5.28 16.35 -2.13
CA GLU A 24 5.58 16.76 -3.52
C GLU A 24 6.55 17.95 -3.58
N GLU A 25 6.37 18.96 -2.74
CA GLU A 25 7.24 20.15 -2.62
C GLU A 25 8.66 19.76 -2.18
N ARG A 26 8.78 18.76 -1.32
CA ARG A 26 10.05 18.23 -0.80
C ARG A 26 10.71 17.20 -1.73
N GLY A 27 10.13 16.93 -2.91
CA GLY A 27 10.73 16.07 -3.93
C GLY A 27 10.58 14.57 -3.69
N HIS A 28 9.74 14.16 -2.73
CA HIS A 28 9.40 12.74 -2.60
C HIS A 28 8.58 12.27 -3.81
N GLU A 29 8.87 11.06 -4.27
CA GLU A 29 8.22 10.48 -5.45
C GLU A 29 6.83 9.95 -5.14
N SER A 30 6.58 9.50 -3.89
CA SER A 30 5.31 8.86 -3.53
C SER A 30 4.89 9.09 -2.08
N LEU A 31 3.56 8.98 -1.87
CA LEU A 31 2.92 9.01 -0.55
C LEU A 31 1.98 7.81 -0.41
N PHE A 32 2.11 7.05 0.69
CA PHE A 32 1.27 5.89 0.97
C PHE A 32 0.44 6.07 2.24
N PHE A 33 -0.82 5.65 2.18
CA PHE A 33 -1.72 5.58 3.34
C PHE A 33 -2.04 4.12 3.69
N PRO A 34 -1.84 3.67 4.93
CA PRO A 34 -2.33 2.39 5.42
C PRO A 34 -3.81 2.45 5.74
N GLU A 35 -4.42 1.27 5.89
CA GLU A 35 -5.83 1.14 6.18
C GLU A 35 -6.10 0.37 7.46
N HIS A 36 -7.05 0.88 8.23
CA HIS A 36 -7.91 0.18 9.17
C HIS A 36 -9.27 0.88 9.18
N THR A 37 -10.35 0.14 8.93
CA THR A 37 -11.70 0.73 8.97
C THR A 37 -12.15 0.98 10.41
N HIS A 38 -11.70 0.13 11.32
CA HIS A 38 -11.94 0.20 12.76
C HIS A 38 -10.96 -0.73 13.49
N ILE A 39 -10.85 -0.56 14.79
CA ILE A 39 -10.13 -1.50 15.65
C ILE A 39 -11.11 -2.09 16.66
N PRO A 40 -11.32 -3.42 16.67
CA PRO A 40 -12.17 -4.07 17.66
C PRO A 40 -11.72 -3.80 19.10
N ALA A 41 -12.66 -3.37 19.95
CA ALA A 41 -12.36 -3.02 21.34
C ALA A 41 -11.91 -4.21 22.20
N SER A 42 -12.22 -5.44 21.77
CA SER A 42 -11.80 -6.68 22.44
C SER A 42 -10.28 -6.85 22.52
N ARG A 43 -9.54 -6.33 21.53
CA ARG A 43 -8.06 -6.34 21.46
C ARG A 43 -7.44 -7.74 21.67
N GLN A 44 -8.12 -8.80 21.21
CA GLN A 44 -7.67 -10.19 21.39
C GLN A 44 -6.46 -10.52 20.48
N THR A 45 -6.48 -10.03 19.24
CA THR A 45 -5.33 -10.18 18.35
C THR A 45 -4.28 -9.09 18.65
N PRO A 46 -3.06 -9.44 19.09
CA PRO A 46 -2.02 -8.46 19.36
C PRO A 46 -1.50 -7.83 18.05
N PRO A 47 -1.03 -6.57 18.10
CA PRO A 47 -0.42 -5.95 16.93
C PRO A 47 0.87 -6.67 16.52
N PRO A 48 1.23 -6.69 15.23
CA PRO A 48 2.43 -7.38 14.73
C PRO A 48 3.76 -6.89 15.34
N SER A 49 3.79 -5.66 15.84
CA SER A 49 4.94 -5.08 16.56
C SER A 49 5.05 -5.52 18.01
N GLY A 50 4.05 -6.23 18.55
CA GLY A 50 3.91 -6.47 19.96
C GLY A 50 3.51 -5.22 20.76
N GLY A 51 3.28 -5.39 22.06
CA GLY A 51 2.95 -4.29 22.97
C GLY A 51 1.56 -3.69 22.77
N GLU A 52 1.40 -2.43 23.17
CA GLU A 52 0.15 -1.69 23.06
C GLU A 52 -0.06 -1.18 21.61
N LEU A 53 -1.29 -1.30 21.10
CA LEU A 53 -1.62 -0.79 19.77
C LEU A 53 -1.62 0.74 19.77
N PRO A 54 -0.82 1.39 18.92
CA PRO A 54 -0.82 2.84 18.83
C PRO A 54 -2.21 3.40 18.43
N ARG A 55 -2.59 4.52 19.05
CA ARG A 55 -3.88 5.20 18.83
C ARG A 55 -4.20 5.44 17.35
N ARG A 56 -3.19 5.74 16.54
CA ARG A 56 -3.34 6.04 15.11
C ARG A 56 -4.08 4.96 14.32
N TYR A 57 -4.04 3.70 14.74
CA TYR A 57 -4.72 2.61 14.05
C TYR A 57 -6.25 2.73 14.06
N ALA A 58 -6.81 3.28 15.14
CA ALA A 58 -8.26 3.44 15.31
C ALA A 58 -8.79 4.82 14.87
N HIS A 59 -7.93 5.73 14.41
CA HIS A 59 -8.27 7.13 14.17
C HIS A 59 -8.05 7.59 12.72
N THR A 60 -7.76 6.66 11.80
CA THR A 60 -7.53 6.96 10.38
C THR A 60 -8.82 7.41 9.68
N PHE A 61 -8.66 8.27 8.68
CA PHE A 61 -9.68 8.47 7.66
C PHE A 61 -9.88 7.18 6.84
N ASP A 62 -11.02 7.09 6.14
CA ASP A 62 -11.16 6.09 5.08
C ASP A 62 -10.04 6.25 4.05
N LEU A 63 -9.52 5.11 3.59
CA LEU A 63 -8.37 5.06 2.69
C LEU A 63 -8.62 5.85 1.39
N PHE A 64 -9.72 5.57 0.68
CA PHE A 64 -9.97 6.17 -0.63
C PHE A 64 -10.37 7.64 -0.54
N VAL A 65 -10.96 8.06 0.57
CA VAL A 65 -11.20 9.48 0.87
C VAL A 65 -9.87 10.23 1.06
N ALA A 66 -8.93 9.66 1.83
CA ALA A 66 -7.61 10.25 2.02
C ALA A 66 -6.80 10.28 0.71
N VAL A 67 -6.82 9.19 -0.07
CA VAL A 67 -6.18 9.11 -1.40
C VAL A 67 -6.77 10.15 -2.35
N ALA A 68 -8.10 10.27 -2.45
CA ALA A 68 -8.75 11.25 -3.31
C ALA A 68 -8.35 12.70 -2.95
N ALA A 69 -8.29 13.02 -1.66
CA ALA A 69 -7.82 14.33 -1.20
C ALA A 69 -6.35 14.60 -1.59
N ALA A 70 -5.49 13.60 -1.50
CA ALA A 70 -4.07 13.71 -1.85
C ALA A 70 -3.84 13.85 -3.37
N VAL A 71 -4.47 13.00 -4.20
CA VAL A 71 -4.26 13.03 -5.66
C VAL A 71 -4.79 14.30 -6.30
N THR A 72 -5.89 14.88 -5.76
CA THR A 72 -6.44 16.14 -6.26
C THR A 72 -5.65 17.37 -5.82
N ALA A 73 -4.83 17.23 -4.78
CA ALA A 73 -3.99 18.30 -4.24
C ALA A 73 -2.59 18.38 -4.87
N THR A 74 -2.20 17.39 -5.69
CA THR A 74 -0.86 17.23 -6.26
C THR A 74 -0.92 17.00 -7.78
N SER A 75 0.22 17.15 -8.46
CA SER A 75 0.31 17.03 -9.91
C SER A 75 1.30 15.97 -10.41
N ARG A 76 2.28 15.60 -9.59
CA ARG A 76 3.36 14.65 -9.92
C ARG A 76 3.43 13.49 -8.94
N LEU A 77 3.14 13.75 -7.66
CA LEU A 77 3.26 12.76 -6.60
C LEU A 77 2.43 11.51 -6.90
N ARG A 78 3.05 10.34 -6.83
CA ARG A 78 2.32 9.08 -6.80
C ARG A 78 1.68 8.92 -5.44
N VAL A 79 0.44 8.47 -5.40
CA VAL A 79 -0.27 8.22 -4.15
C VAL A 79 -0.77 6.79 -4.14
N GLY A 80 -0.55 6.09 -3.04
CA GLY A 80 -0.92 4.68 -2.98
C GLY A 80 -1.49 4.24 -1.64
N SER A 81 -2.00 3.03 -1.62
CA SER A 81 -2.31 2.32 -0.40
C SER A 81 -1.09 1.54 0.12
N GLY A 82 -0.78 1.69 1.39
CA GLY A 82 0.34 0.97 2.01
C GLY A 82 -0.05 0.31 3.33
N ILE A 83 -0.99 -0.62 3.30
CA ILE A 83 -1.71 -1.33 2.23
C ILE A 83 -3.23 -1.24 2.42
N CYS A 84 -4.01 -1.46 1.34
CA CYS A 84 -5.45 -1.66 1.40
C CYS A 84 -5.77 -3.06 1.93
N LEU A 85 -6.71 -3.15 2.89
CA LEU A 85 -7.22 -4.41 3.43
C LEU A 85 -8.32 -4.99 2.53
N VAL A 86 -7.93 -5.43 1.33
CA VAL A 86 -8.84 -5.91 0.27
C VAL A 86 -9.81 -6.98 0.78
N ILE A 87 -9.40 -7.77 1.77
CA ILE A 87 -10.23 -8.83 2.36
C ILE A 87 -11.40 -8.32 3.19
N GLU A 88 -11.44 -7.03 3.48
CA GLU A 88 -12.46 -6.36 4.30
C GLU A 88 -13.40 -5.48 3.46
N ARG A 89 -13.19 -5.43 2.13
CA ARG A 89 -13.91 -4.57 1.20
C ARG A 89 -14.67 -5.39 0.14
N ASP A 90 -15.81 -4.90 -0.30
CA ASP A 90 -16.49 -5.47 -1.47
C ASP A 90 -15.63 -5.26 -2.73
N PRO A 91 -15.34 -6.31 -3.52
CA PRO A 91 -14.42 -6.22 -4.64
C PRO A 91 -14.94 -5.37 -5.80
N ILE A 92 -16.27 -5.32 -6.06
CA ILE A 92 -16.85 -4.51 -7.13
C ILE A 92 -16.76 -3.02 -6.76
N THR A 93 -17.12 -2.69 -5.52
CA THR A 93 -16.99 -1.32 -5.00
C THR A 93 -15.54 -0.87 -4.99
N THR A 94 -14.62 -1.71 -4.50
CA THR A 94 -13.19 -1.39 -4.45
C THR A 94 -12.59 -1.22 -5.85
N ALA A 95 -13.00 -2.06 -6.82
CA ALA A 95 -12.59 -1.88 -8.21
C ALA A 95 -13.02 -0.51 -8.76
N LYS A 96 -14.24 -0.05 -8.40
CA LYS A 96 -14.75 1.27 -8.77
C LYS A 96 -13.94 2.39 -8.12
N GLU A 97 -13.64 2.28 -6.83
CA GLU A 97 -12.85 3.27 -6.06
C GLU A 97 -11.46 3.41 -6.66
N VAL A 98 -10.76 2.30 -6.88
CA VAL A 98 -9.42 2.25 -7.50
C VAL A 98 -9.42 2.88 -8.88
N ALA A 99 -10.36 2.48 -9.76
CA ALA A 99 -10.44 3.04 -11.11
C ALA A 99 -10.73 4.54 -11.08
N SER A 100 -11.56 5.01 -10.15
CA SER A 100 -11.92 6.42 -10.02
C SER A 100 -10.74 7.28 -9.56
N VAL A 101 -10.02 6.85 -8.52
CA VAL A 101 -8.85 7.61 -8.02
C VAL A 101 -7.69 7.56 -9.02
N ASP A 102 -7.50 6.44 -9.72
CA ASP A 102 -6.49 6.34 -10.77
C ASP A 102 -6.80 7.29 -11.94
N PHE A 103 -8.06 7.34 -12.38
CA PHE A 103 -8.50 8.25 -13.43
C PHE A 103 -8.35 9.72 -13.00
N LEU A 104 -8.78 10.09 -11.79
CA LEU A 104 -8.66 11.44 -11.24
C LEU A 104 -7.22 11.88 -11.05
N SER A 105 -6.32 10.94 -10.72
CA SER A 105 -4.89 11.23 -10.58
C SER A 105 -4.14 11.34 -11.91
N GLY A 106 -4.78 10.96 -13.04
CA GLY A 106 -4.10 10.85 -14.32
C GLY A 106 -3.08 9.71 -14.37
N GLY A 107 -3.36 8.59 -13.67
CA GLY A 107 -2.51 7.40 -13.66
C GLY A 107 -1.36 7.45 -12.64
N ARG A 108 -1.54 8.14 -11.51
CA ARG A 108 -0.55 8.22 -10.42
C ARG A 108 -0.90 7.38 -9.19
N PHE A 109 -1.98 6.61 -9.24
CA PHE A 109 -2.38 5.75 -8.14
C PHE A 109 -1.62 4.42 -8.16
N GLU A 110 -1.22 3.93 -6.99
CA GLU A 110 -0.58 2.63 -6.79
C GLU A 110 -1.35 1.80 -5.76
N PHE A 111 -1.75 0.60 -6.14
CA PHE A 111 -2.64 -0.23 -5.34
C PHE A 111 -1.87 -1.25 -4.51
N GLY A 112 -1.42 -0.84 -3.33
CA GLY A 112 -0.85 -1.75 -2.34
C GLY A 112 -1.92 -2.57 -1.64
N VAL A 113 -1.77 -3.90 -1.62
CA VAL A 113 -2.78 -4.84 -1.12
C VAL A 113 -2.22 -5.78 -0.06
N GLY A 114 -3.06 -6.18 0.87
CA GLY A 114 -2.70 -7.14 1.91
C GLY A 114 -3.91 -7.75 2.61
N ALA A 115 -3.62 -8.81 3.37
CA ALA A 115 -4.63 -9.57 4.08
C ALA A 115 -4.78 -9.17 5.56
N GLY A 116 -4.17 -8.07 5.99
CA GLY A 116 -4.26 -7.62 7.38
C GLY A 116 -3.69 -8.59 8.41
N TRP A 117 -3.84 -8.22 9.66
CA TRP A 117 -3.36 -9.00 10.81
C TRP A 117 -4.43 -9.21 11.89
N ASN A 118 -5.39 -8.29 12.03
CA ASN A 118 -6.42 -8.29 13.09
C ASN A 118 -7.56 -9.24 12.72
N ARG A 119 -7.66 -10.36 13.45
CA ARG A 119 -8.64 -11.42 13.15
C ARG A 119 -10.06 -10.98 13.43
N GLU A 120 -10.27 -10.20 14.47
CA GLU A 120 -11.59 -9.71 14.86
C GLU A 120 -12.11 -8.65 13.86
N GLU A 121 -11.22 -7.81 13.35
CA GLU A 121 -11.53 -6.84 12.28
C GLU A 121 -12.00 -7.57 11.01
N MET A 122 -11.21 -8.57 10.57
CA MET A 122 -11.59 -9.42 9.44
C MET A 122 -12.95 -10.08 9.64
N ALA A 123 -13.20 -10.64 10.84
CA ALA A 123 -14.46 -11.31 11.18
C ALA A 123 -15.65 -10.35 11.15
N ASN A 124 -15.47 -9.10 11.60
CA ASN A 124 -16.51 -8.07 11.54
C ASN A 124 -16.92 -7.73 10.09
N HIS A 125 -16.00 -7.88 9.14
CA HIS A 125 -16.26 -7.75 7.71
C HIS A 125 -16.68 -9.06 7.03
N GLY A 126 -16.94 -10.13 7.80
CA GLY A 126 -17.41 -11.42 7.29
C GLY A 126 -16.32 -12.30 6.66
N THR A 127 -15.06 -11.94 6.78
CA THR A 127 -13.95 -12.75 6.27
C THR A 127 -13.42 -13.70 7.34
N ASP A 128 -13.44 -15.02 7.07
CA ASP A 128 -12.75 -16.00 7.93
C ASP A 128 -11.23 -15.78 7.84
N PRO A 129 -10.57 -15.46 8.97
CA PRO A 129 -9.12 -15.21 9.00
C PRO A 129 -8.27 -16.37 8.44
N ARG A 130 -8.79 -17.61 8.50
CA ARG A 130 -8.09 -18.79 7.94
C ARG A 130 -8.11 -18.83 6.41
N ARG A 131 -9.10 -18.18 5.79
CA ARG A 131 -9.30 -18.11 4.34
C ARG A 131 -8.80 -16.82 3.71
N ARG A 132 -8.33 -15.86 4.53
CA ARG A 132 -7.97 -14.50 4.09
C ARG A 132 -7.03 -14.43 2.88
N MET A 133 -6.11 -15.40 2.71
CA MET A 133 -5.18 -15.37 1.58
C MET A 133 -5.84 -15.79 0.26
N ALA A 134 -6.78 -16.74 0.30
CA ALA A 134 -7.58 -17.10 -0.86
C ALA A 134 -8.56 -15.97 -1.24
N VAL A 135 -9.22 -15.38 -0.23
CA VAL A 135 -10.09 -14.21 -0.43
C VAL A 135 -9.32 -13.04 -1.05
N LEU A 136 -8.11 -12.73 -0.56
CA LEU A 136 -7.25 -11.69 -1.12
C LEU A 136 -6.98 -11.95 -2.61
N ARG A 137 -6.57 -13.15 -2.95
CA ARG A 137 -6.26 -13.53 -4.33
C ARG A 137 -7.48 -13.34 -5.24
N GLU A 138 -8.61 -13.95 -4.91
CA GLU A 138 -9.81 -13.87 -5.75
C GLU A 138 -10.33 -12.45 -5.91
N ARG A 139 -10.30 -11.64 -4.82
CA ARG A 139 -10.72 -10.23 -4.91
C ARG A 139 -9.81 -9.42 -5.83
N VAL A 140 -8.50 -9.62 -5.78
CA VAL A 140 -7.57 -8.93 -6.70
C VAL A 140 -7.77 -9.40 -8.15
N GLU A 141 -7.89 -10.71 -8.38
CA GLU A 141 -8.15 -11.26 -9.71
C GLU A 141 -9.48 -10.74 -10.30
N ALA A 142 -10.55 -10.74 -9.50
CA ALA A 142 -11.86 -10.21 -9.90
C ALA A 142 -11.82 -8.71 -10.22
N MET A 143 -11.07 -7.91 -9.44
CA MET A 143 -10.87 -6.49 -9.76
C MET A 143 -10.09 -6.29 -11.06
N LYS A 144 -9.08 -7.10 -11.33
CA LYS A 144 -8.34 -7.05 -12.61
C LYS A 144 -9.26 -7.34 -13.80
N GLU A 145 -10.16 -8.33 -13.69
CA GLU A 145 -11.19 -8.58 -14.71
C GLU A 145 -12.07 -7.34 -14.94
N ILE A 146 -12.52 -6.68 -13.86
CA ILE A 146 -13.34 -5.46 -13.96
C ILE A 146 -12.58 -4.33 -14.65
N TRP A 147 -11.29 -4.15 -14.39
CA TRP A 147 -10.49 -3.07 -14.97
C TRP A 147 -10.13 -3.27 -16.44
N THR A 148 -9.91 -4.53 -16.85
CA THR A 148 -9.35 -4.85 -18.15
C THR A 148 -10.41 -5.18 -19.22
N ASN A 149 -11.60 -5.61 -18.81
CA ASN A 149 -12.67 -5.98 -19.72
C ASN A 149 -13.84 -4.98 -19.70
N ASP A 150 -14.41 -4.64 -20.84
CA ASP A 150 -15.58 -3.77 -20.94
C ASP A 150 -16.80 -4.42 -20.26
N GLU A 151 -17.01 -5.70 -20.50
CA GLU A 151 -17.97 -6.55 -19.80
C GLU A 151 -17.21 -7.63 -19.03
N ALA A 152 -17.27 -7.59 -17.73
CA ALA A 152 -16.51 -8.46 -16.83
C ALA A 152 -17.40 -9.52 -16.18
N SER A 153 -16.85 -10.72 -16.02
CA SER A 153 -17.41 -11.81 -15.22
C SER A 153 -16.29 -12.46 -14.42
N TYR A 154 -16.62 -12.96 -13.24
CA TYR A 154 -15.67 -13.72 -12.41
C TYR A 154 -16.42 -14.85 -11.69
N ALA A 155 -15.82 -16.05 -11.61
CA ALA A 155 -16.41 -17.22 -10.97
C ALA A 155 -15.37 -17.91 -10.08
N GLY A 156 -15.28 -17.49 -8.81
CA GLY A 156 -14.43 -18.06 -7.77
C GLY A 156 -15.23 -18.66 -6.62
N GLU A 157 -14.53 -19.10 -5.60
CA GLU A 157 -15.14 -19.63 -4.35
C GLU A 157 -15.70 -18.48 -3.49
N TYR A 158 -15.04 -17.32 -3.47
CA TYR A 158 -15.34 -16.18 -2.59
C TYR A 158 -15.90 -14.98 -3.34
N VAL A 159 -15.71 -14.91 -4.65
CA VAL A 159 -16.20 -13.82 -5.50
C VAL A 159 -16.85 -14.43 -6.73
N SER A 160 -18.09 -14.03 -7.02
CA SER A 160 -18.78 -14.45 -8.24
C SER A 160 -19.71 -13.34 -8.71
N PHE A 161 -19.61 -12.99 -9.99
CA PHE A 161 -20.55 -12.08 -10.67
C PHE A 161 -20.52 -12.34 -12.18
N GLU A 162 -21.65 -12.04 -12.85
CA GLU A 162 -21.79 -12.23 -14.28
C GLU A 162 -22.15 -10.93 -14.98
N ARG A 163 -21.42 -10.64 -16.07
CA ARG A 163 -21.71 -9.63 -17.08
C ARG A 163 -21.98 -8.24 -16.50
N ILE A 164 -20.99 -7.68 -15.81
CA ILE A 164 -21.09 -6.33 -15.29
C ILE A 164 -20.31 -5.33 -16.14
N TRP A 165 -20.81 -4.10 -16.22
CA TRP A 165 -20.13 -2.96 -16.77
C TRP A 165 -19.73 -2.01 -15.64
N SER A 166 -18.45 -1.67 -15.57
CA SER A 166 -17.93 -0.75 -14.57
C SER A 166 -17.02 0.29 -15.21
N TRP A 167 -17.45 1.53 -15.20
CA TRP A 167 -16.73 2.70 -15.71
C TRP A 167 -16.64 3.80 -14.64
N PRO A 168 -15.57 4.68 -14.64
CA PRO A 168 -14.48 4.69 -15.62
C PRO A 168 -13.59 3.47 -15.49
N LYS A 169 -12.82 3.16 -16.55
CA LYS A 169 -11.67 2.27 -16.43
C LYS A 169 -10.49 3.07 -15.86
N PRO A 170 -9.51 2.43 -15.21
CA PRO A 170 -8.29 3.11 -14.79
C PRO A 170 -7.61 3.86 -15.94
N ALA A 171 -6.90 4.94 -15.65
CA ALA A 171 -6.05 5.63 -16.63
C ALA A 171 -4.84 4.78 -16.99
N GLN A 172 -4.26 4.08 -16.02
CA GLN A 172 -3.15 3.15 -16.25
C GLN A 172 -3.60 1.87 -16.94
N ARG A 173 -2.76 1.33 -17.81
CA ARG A 173 -3.04 0.11 -18.59
C ARG A 173 -1.97 -0.95 -18.29
N PRO A 174 -2.36 -2.21 -18.08
CA PRO A 174 -3.73 -2.74 -18.10
C PRO A 174 -4.56 -2.33 -16.88
N HIS A 175 -3.94 -1.97 -15.77
CA HIS A 175 -4.53 -1.51 -14.51
C HIS A 175 -3.44 -0.79 -13.66
N PRO A 176 -3.79 -0.10 -12.56
CA PRO A 176 -2.82 0.39 -11.60
C PRO A 176 -1.93 -0.73 -11.07
N PRO A 177 -0.62 -0.50 -10.82
CA PRO A 177 0.26 -1.54 -10.32
C PRO A 177 -0.23 -2.06 -8.95
N VAL A 178 -0.26 -3.40 -8.83
CA VAL A 178 -0.66 -4.10 -7.61
C VAL A 178 0.59 -4.43 -6.80
N LEU A 179 0.74 -3.77 -5.64
CA LEU A 179 1.88 -3.93 -4.74
C LEU A 179 1.50 -4.90 -3.62
N VAL A 180 2.10 -6.08 -3.58
CA VAL A 180 1.74 -7.10 -2.59
C VAL A 180 2.54 -6.90 -1.31
N GLY A 181 1.84 -6.56 -0.23
CA GLY A 181 2.41 -6.38 1.10
C GLY A 181 2.66 -7.69 1.85
N GLY A 182 3.51 -7.60 2.88
CA GLY A 182 3.76 -8.67 3.83
C GLY A 182 5.03 -9.49 3.57
N THR A 183 5.34 -10.34 4.57
CA THR A 183 6.53 -11.20 4.59
C THR A 183 6.22 -12.63 5.04
N GLY A 184 4.95 -12.97 5.25
CA GLY A 184 4.51 -14.29 5.69
C GLY A 184 4.72 -15.39 4.64
N PRO A 185 4.54 -16.66 5.02
CA PRO A 185 4.64 -17.79 4.10
C PRO A 185 3.82 -17.61 2.83
N GLY A 186 4.37 -17.99 1.68
CA GLY A 186 3.73 -17.91 0.37
C GLY A 186 3.54 -16.46 -0.16
N VAL A 187 4.21 -15.45 0.43
CA VAL A 187 4.11 -14.08 -0.10
C VAL A 187 4.68 -13.98 -1.50
N LEU A 188 5.81 -14.64 -1.77
CA LEU A 188 6.44 -14.60 -3.10
C LEU A 188 5.56 -15.28 -4.14
N ASP A 189 4.86 -16.37 -3.77
CA ASP A 189 3.89 -17.03 -4.66
C ASP A 189 2.76 -16.08 -5.05
N ARG A 190 2.26 -15.29 -4.09
CA ARG A 190 1.23 -14.27 -4.35
C ARG A 190 1.73 -13.14 -5.24
N VAL A 191 2.95 -12.66 -4.99
CA VAL A 191 3.58 -11.65 -5.87
C VAL A 191 3.68 -12.17 -7.30
N LEU A 192 4.17 -13.39 -7.47
CA LEU A 192 4.32 -14.02 -8.79
C LEU A 192 2.97 -14.28 -9.47
N ALA A 193 1.94 -14.64 -8.69
CA ALA A 193 0.62 -14.97 -9.23
C ALA A 193 -0.15 -13.73 -9.70
N PHE A 194 -0.17 -12.64 -8.93
CA PHE A 194 -1.02 -11.49 -9.23
C PHE A 194 -0.43 -10.11 -8.91
N GLY A 195 0.77 -10.02 -8.32
CA GLY A 195 1.39 -8.73 -7.97
C GLY A 195 2.27 -8.18 -9.08
N ASP A 196 2.43 -6.88 -9.13
CA ASP A 196 3.39 -6.19 -10.01
C ASP A 196 4.64 -5.77 -9.22
N ALA A 197 4.51 -5.69 -7.89
CA ALA A 197 5.60 -5.42 -6.98
C ALA A 197 5.47 -6.19 -5.66
N TRP A 198 6.60 -6.43 -5.00
CA TRP A 198 6.65 -6.83 -3.59
C TRP A 198 6.93 -5.62 -2.71
N PHE A 199 6.09 -5.42 -1.68
CA PHE A 199 6.14 -4.25 -0.81
C PHE A 199 6.14 -4.65 0.69
N PRO A 200 7.24 -5.26 1.20
CA PRO A 200 7.38 -5.63 2.60
C PRO A 200 7.64 -4.44 3.51
N ASN A 201 7.45 -4.64 4.82
CA ASN A 201 7.86 -3.69 5.84
C ASN A 201 9.28 -3.99 6.31
N HIS A 202 10.16 -2.98 6.38
CA HIS A 202 11.56 -3.04 6.83
C HIS A 202 11.76 -3.72 8.19
N ALA A 203 10.81 -3.56 9.12
CA ALA A 203 10.88 -4.16 10.45
C ALA A 203 10.77 -5.71 10.45
N ARG A 204 10.92 -6.37 9.30
CA ARG A 204 10.86 -7.84 9.14
C ARG A 204 12.19 -8.39 8.68
N ASP A 205 12.56 -9.56 9.23
CA ASP A 205 13.80 -10.23 8.88
C ASP A 205 13.75 -10.90 7.49
N GLY A 206 14.92 -11.10 6.90
CA GLY A 206 15.10 -11.89 5.67
C GLY A 206 14.54 -11.24 4.40
N ILE A 207 14.38 -9.90 4.38
CA ILE A 207 13.85 -9.18 3.21
C ILE A 207 14.81 -9.29 2.02
N LEU A 208 16.12 -9.12 2.24
CA LEU A 208 17.11 -9.13 1.17
C LEU A 208 17.23 -10.52 0.53
N ASP A 209 17.23 -11.58 1.35
CA ASP A 209 17.28 -12.97 0.85
C ASP A 209 16.03 -13.32 0.03
N ARG A 210 14.85 -12.88 0.50
CA ARG A 210 13.59 -13.07 -0.24
C ARG A 210 13.52 -12.25 -1.52
N ALA A 211 14.14 -11.08 -1.56
CA ALA A 211 14.25 -10.31 -2.78
C ALA A 211 15.10 -11.05 -3.83
N ALA A 212 16.20 -11.64 -3.40
CA ALA A 212 17.02 -12.50 -4.26
C ALA A 212 16.25 -13.74 -4.74
N GLU A 213 15.53 -14.42 -3.83
CA GLU A 213 14.66 -15.54 -4.18
C GLU A 213 13.57 -15.14 -5.20
N LEU A 214 12.89 -14.03 -4.96
CA LEU A 214 11.85 -13.53 -5.87
C LEU A 214 12.38 -13.28 -7.27
N ARG A 215 13.55 -12.66 -7.39
CA ARG A 215 14.18 -12.43 -8.70
C ARG A 215 14.55 -13.72 -9.41
N ALA A 216 15.08 -14.71 -8.66
CA ALA A 216 15.46 -16.00 -9.23
C ALA A 216 14.24 -16.79 -9.74
N ARG A 217 13.06 -16.56 -9.16
CA ARG A 217 11.79 -17.26 -9.50
C ARG A 217 10.94 -16.52 -10.54
N ALA A 218 11.13 -15.21 -10.66
CA ALA A 218 10.29 -14.40 -11.53
C ALA A 218 10.63 -14.64 -13.01
N ASP A 219 9.61 -14.90 -13.81
CA ASP A 219 9.65 -15.03 -15.27
C ASP A 219 9.29 -13.71 -15.99
N ARG A 220 8.95 -12.68 -15.22
CA ARG A 220 8.61 -11.33 -15.66
C ARG A 220 9.19 -10.28 -14.72
N PRO A 221 9.28 -9.02 -15.14
CA PRO A 221 9.67 -7.94 -14.24
C PRO A 221 8.72 -7.83 -13.03
N VAL A 222 9.29 -7.81 -11.83
CA VAL A 222 8.60 -7.55 -10.57
C VAL A 222 9.37 -6.47 -9.82
N ALA A 223 8.69 -5.38 -9.48
CA ALA A 223 9.31 -4.30 -8.74
C ALA A 223 9.55 -4.68 -7.26
N LEU A 224 10.63 -4.17 -6.68
CA LEU A 224 10.95 -4.29 -5.27
C LEU A 224 10.84 -2.92 -4.60
N MET A 225 9.98 -2.83 -3.61
CA MET A 225 9.78 -1.64 -2.80
C MET A 225 9.83 -2.03 -1.33
N VAL A 226 10.18 -1.12 -0.44
CA VAL A 226 10.22 -1.40 1.00
C VAL A 226 9.60 -0.27 1.80
N MET A 227 8.73 -0.62 2.74
CA MET A 227 8.04 0.30 3.65
C MET A 227 8.78 0.42 4.98
N GLY A 228 8.84 1.64 5.53
CA GLY A 228 9.29 1.87 6.90
C GLY A 228 10.81 1.91 7.07
N VAL A 229 11.53 2.27 6.04
CA VAL A 229 12.99 2.40 6.08
C VAL A 229 13.38 3.57 7.02
N PRO A 230 14.37 3.41 7.92
CA PRO A 230 14.86 4.48 8.77
C PRO A 230 15.61 5.56 7.98
N ALA A 231 15.84 6.72 8.60
CA ALA A 231 16.71 7.78 8.06
C ALA A 231 18.18 7.39 8.24
N ASP A 232 18.67 6.51 7.38
CA ASP A 232 20.03 5.95 7.44
C ASP A 232 20.52 5.64 6.02
N ALA A 233 21.52 6.36 5.55
CA ALA A 233 22.09 6.22 4.20
C ALA A 233 22.60 4.80 3.93
N LYS A 234 23.22 4.13 4.91
CA LYS A 234 23.73 2.76 4.75
C LYS A 234 22.61 1.75 4.55
N VAL A 235 21.45 1.98 5.20
CA VAL A 235 20.28 1.13 4.99
C VAL A 235 19.70 1.34 3.59
N LEU A 236 19.68 2.58 3.12
CA LEU A 236 19.28 2.91 1.74
C LEU A 236 20.23 2.28 0.71
N GLU A 237 21.54 2.34 0.93
CA GLU A 237 22.55 1.68 0.10
C GLU A 237 22.32 0.17 0.02
N ALA A 238 22.13 -0.50 1.15
CA ALA A 238 21.89 -1.94 1.19
C ALA A 238 20.64 -2.35 0.39
N TYR A 239 19.55 -1.58 0.46
CA TYR A 239 18.36 -1.83 -0.35
C TYR A 239 18.59 -1.53 -1.84
N ALA A 240 19.31 -0.45 -2.17
CA ALA A 240 19.64 -0.12 -3.55
C ALA A 240 20.53 -1.19 -4.20
N GLU A 241 21.57 -1.66 -3.51
CA GLU A 241 22.43 -2.76 -3.95
C GLU A 241 21.65 -4.06 -4.13
N ALA A 242 20.71 -4.34 -3.21
CA ALA A 242 19.78 -5.42 -3.36
C ALA A 242 18.72 -5.17 -4.46
N GLY A 243 18.76 -4.03 -5.20
CA GLY A 243 17.95 -3.66 -6.35
C GLY A 243 16.51 -3.29 -6.02
N PHE A 244 16.26 -2.80 -4.82
CA PHE A 244 15.01 -2.15 -4.53
C PHE A 244 14.92 -0.83 -5.30
N GLN A 245 13.76 -0.56 -5.89
CA GLN A 245 13.52 0.61 -6.71
C GLN A 245 13.00 1.78 -5.90
N ARG A 246 12.35 1.50 -4.74
CA ARG A 246 11.80 2.52 -3.86
C ARG A 246 11.92 2.15 -2.39
N ALA A 247 12.34 3.14 -1.58
CA ALA A 247 12.30 3.11 -0.12
C ALA A 247 11.25 4.11 0.39
N VAL A 248 10.39 3.68 1.30
CA VAL A 248 9.30 4.50 1.87
C VAL A 248 9.53 4.69 3.36
N HIS A 249 9.53 5.93 3.81
CA HIS A 249 9.76 6.31 5.21
C HIS A 249 8.45 6.60 5.95
N TRP A 250 8.36 6.20 7.24
CA TRP A 250 7.20 6.52 8.06
C TRP A 250 7.24 7.94 8.60
N LEU A 251 6.24 8.74 8.29
CA LEU A 251 5.98 10.02 8.95
C LEU A 251 5.17 9.82 10.24
N PRO A 252 5.35 10.67 11.25
CA PRO A 252 4.50 10.65 12.44
C PRO A 252 3.08 11.12 12.10
N SER A 253 2.05 10.43 12.64
CA SER A 253 0.67 10.91 12.60
C SER A 253 0.51 12.06 13.60
N ALA A 254 0.86 13.26 13.18
CA ALA A 254 0.94 14.45 14.01
C ALA A 254 0.66 15.72 13.20
N ALA A 255 0.60 16.87 13.85
CA ALA A 255 0.52 18.17 13.21
C ALA A 255 1.74 18.42 12.30
N ARG A 256 1.64 19.45 11.44
CA ARG A 256 2.62 19.78 10.39
C ARG A 256 4.07 19.83 10.90
N GLY A 257 4.37 20.52 12.00
CA GLY A 257 5.75 20.71 12.47
C GLY A 257 6.54 19.40 12.77
N PRO A 258 5.98 18.42 13.52
CA PRO A 258 6.61 17.12 13.67
C PRO A 258 6.81 16.36 12.35
N VAL A 259 5.91 16.50 11.39
CA VAL A 259 6.04 15.90 10.05
C VAL A 259 7.20 16.54 9.29
N GLU A 260 7.30 17.86 9.26
CA GLU A 260 8.42 18.58 8.63
C GLU A 260 9.77 18.17 9.23
N ARG A 261 9.89 18.09 10.55
CA ARG A 261 11.13 17.59 11.18
C ARG A 261 11.48 16.13 10.84
N ALA A 262 10.48 15.31 10.55
CA ALA A 262 10.74 13.95 10.07
C ALA A 262 11.25 13.96 8.63
N LEU A 263 10.68 14.78 7.76
CA LEU A 263 11.13 14.99 6.39
C LEU A 263 12.58 15.50 6.36
N ASP A 264 12.92 16.54 7.16
CA ASP A 264 14.28 17.07 7.24
C ASP A 264 15.32 15.96 7.54
N ARG A 265 15.00 15.03 8.46
CA ARG A 265 15.89 13.89 8.76
C ARG A 265 16.02 12.92 7.60
N TYR A 266 14.93 12.65 6.88
CA TYR A 266 14.95 11.74 5.72
C TYR A 266 15.71 12.37 4.56
N GLU A 267 15.52 13.67 4.30
CA GLU A 267 16.24 14.41 3.26
C GLU A 267 17.74 14.40 3.52
N THR A 268 18.18 14.57 4.79
CA THR A 268 19.58 14.45 5.17
C THR A 268 20.14 13.07 4.82
N ALA A 269 19.45 12.00 5.20
CA ALA A 269 19.89 10.63 4.90
C ALA A 269 19.87 10.32 3.39
N ILE A 270 18.93 10.89 2.64
CA ILE A 270 18.82 10.75 1.19
C ILE A 270 19.98 11.50 0.51
N ALA A 271 20.33 12.71 0.95
CA ALA A 271 21.47 13.47 0.45
C ALA A 271 22.80 12.72 0.70
N GLU A 272 22.99 12.20 1.92
CA GLU A 272 24.15 11.34 2.25
C GLU A 272 24.22 10.10 1.34
N PHE A 273 23.06 9.44 1.07
CA PHE A 273 22.96 8.29 0.17
C PHE A 273 23.37 8.65 -1.27
N HIS A 274 23.08 9.88 -1.73
CA HIS A 274 23.46 10.36 -3.06
C HIS A 274 24.88 10.93 -3.12
N GLY A 275 25.57 11.09 -1.98
CA GLY A 275 26.91 11.66 -1.88
C GLY A 275 26.93 13.19 -2.03
N GLU A 276 25.86 13.83 -1.61
CA GLU A 276 25.64 15.29 -1.64
C GLU A 276 26.03 15.97 -0.31
#